data_4393deb2b4ed69e2d33993f79f5b3848
#
_entry.id   4393deb2b4ed69e2d33993f79f5b3848
#
_cell.length_a   1.000
_cell.length_b   1.000
_cell.length_c   1.000
_cell.angle_alpha   90.00
_cell.angle_beta   90.00
_cell.angle_gamma   90.00
#
_symmetry.space_group_name_H-M   'P 1'
#
loop_
_entity.id
_entity.type
_entity.pdbx_description
1 polymer ?
#
loop_
_entity_poly.entity_id
_entity_poly.type
_entity_poly.pdbx_seq_one_letter_code
_entity_poly.pdbx_strand_id
1 'polypeptide(L)'
;AMEIYSEPWFRTRLDYYLRERHPQLQYRAQLLDRRSAVAADLYRRTCDAGGSAECALRLADRSLFRGLLFSKFDTIDLILANDFPDIPEDQRRTVARALLTPCEPIFAGYALGDDFASRPEFRQLKAELRLGIRQWIDDNGPPGYEAKLRHRVRTRKMRNGEPRKTNRNK
;
A
#
# COMPACT_ATOMS: atom_id res chain seq x y z
N ALA A 1 8.38 -30.79 -22.39
CA ALA A 1 7.57 -29.58 -22.44
C ALA A 1 7.99 -28.68 -21.30
N MET A 2 8.44 -27.47 -21.59
CA MET A 2 8.74 -26.48 -20.54
C MET A 2 7.45 -26.14 -19.84
N GLU A 3 7.38 -26.42 -18.55
CA GLU A 3 6.27 -25.95 -17.70
C GLU A 3 6.34 -24.43 -17.62
N ILE A 4 5.49 -23.77 -18.39
CA ILE A 4 5.41 -22.30 -18.40
C ILE A 4 4.94 -21.79 -17.03
N TYR A 5 4.07 -22.53 -16.36
CA TYR A 5 3.48 -22.19 -15.07
C TYR A 5 4.14 -22.97 -13.93
N SER A 6 5.41 -22.65 -13.69
CA SER A 6 6.24 -23.24 -12.63
C SER A 6 6.17 -22.44 -11.33
N GLU A 7 6.72 -22.99 -10.24
CA GLU A 7 6.83 -22.29 -8.96
C GLU A 7 7.49 -20.89 -9.08
N PRO A 8 8.64 -20.71 -9.79
CA PRO A 8 9.21 -19.38 -10.01
C PRO A 8 8.27 -18.40 -10.71
N TRP A 9 7.45 -18.88 -11.65
CA TRP A 9 6.48 -18.05 -12.34
C TRP A 9 5.39 -17.53 -11.38
N PHE A 10 4.81 -18.40 -10.56
CA PHE A 10 3.83 -18.00 -9.53
C PHE A 10 4.45 -17.08 -8.48
N ARG A 11 5.69 -17.38 -8.09
CA ARG A 11 6.42 -16.57 -7.12
C ARG A 11 6.63 -15.13 -7.62
N THR A 12 7.02 -14.95 -8.86
CA THR A 12 7.21 -13.63 -9.48
C THR A 12 5.89 -12.85 -9.52
N ARG A 13 4.80 -13.50 -9.91
CA ARG A 13 3.47 -12.86 -9.93
C ARG A 13 3.03 -12.41 -8.53
N LEU A 14 3.18 -13.28 -7.55
CA LEU A 14 2.81 -12.95 -6.18
C LEU A 14 3.70 -11.85 -5.60
N ASP A 15 5.01 -11.89 -5.85
CA ASP A 15 5.93 -10.84 -5.37
C ASP A 15 5.55 -9.46 -5.92
N TYR A 16 5.27 -9.36 -7.21
CA TYR A 16 4.81 -8.11 -7.82
C TYR A 16 3.50 -7.63 -7.17
N TYR A 17 2.53 -8.53 -7.02
CA TYR A 17 1.25 -8.21 -6.40
C TYR A 17 1.40 -7.69 -4.96
N LEU A 18 2.24 -8.33 -4.15
CA LEU A 18 2.48 -7.92 -2.77
C LEU A 18 3.19 -6.56 -2.69
N ARG A 19 4.17 -6.32 -3.55
CA ARG A 19 4.86 -5.02 -3.61
C ARG A 19 3.91 -3.89 -3.92
N GLU A 20 3.00 -4.11 -4.86
CA GLU A 20 2.07 -3.09 -5.30
C GLU A 20 0.90 -2.87 -4.32
N ARG A 21 0.37 -3.94 -3.73
CA ARG A 21 -0.87 -3.89 -2.96
C ARG A 21 -0.73 -4.12 -1.46
N HIS A 22 0.35 -4.77 -1.03
CA HIS A 22 0.58 -5.09 0.38
C HIS A 22 2.01 -4.74 0.80
N PRO A 23 2.46 -3.49 0.65
CA PRO A 23 3.84 -3.10 0.95
C PRO A 23 4.22 -3.29 2.43
N GLN A 24 3.23 -3.40 3.31
CA GLN A 24 3.41 -3.55 4.75
C GLN A 24 3.73 -4.98 5.19
N LEU A 25 3.61 -6.00 4.32
CA LEU A 25 3.83 -7.39 4.71
C LEU A 25 5.31 -7.66 5.03
N GLN A 26 5.60 -8.00 6.27
CA GLN A 26 6.96 -8.17 6.79
C GLN A 26 7.60 -9.53 6.40
N TYR A 27 6.81 -10.60 6.38
CA TYR A 27 7.29 -11.98 6.14
C TYR A 27 7.06 -12.43 4.68
N ARG A 28 7.38 -11.55 3.76
CA ARG A 28 7.11 -11.75 2.34
C ARG A 28 7.76 -13.02 1.77
N ALA A 29 9.02 -13.30 2.12
CA ALA A 29 9.74 -14.45 1.57
C ALA A 29 9.06 -15.78 1.88
N GLN A 30 8.66 -16.01 3.13
CA GLN A 30 7.96 -17.24 3.51
C GLN A 30 6.59 -17.37 2.85
N LEU A 31 5.86 -16.27 2.75
CA LEU A 31 4.57 -16.22 2.06
C LEU A 31 4.72 -16.55 0.58
N LEU A 32 5.72 -15.94 -0.08
CA LEU A 32 6.03 -16.19 -1.49
C LEU A 32 6.37 -17.66 -1.73
N ASP A 33 7.30 -18.23 -0.98
CA ASP A 33 7.77 -19.61 -1.15
C ASP A 33 6.64 -20.60 -0.92
N ARG A 34 5.88 -20.46 0.14
CA ARG A 34 4.78 -21.37 0.48
C ARG A 34 3.66 -21.33 -0.56
N ARG A 35 3.20 -20.14 -0.92
CA ARG A 35 2.06 -20.00 -1.83
C ARG A 35 2.39 -20.35 -3.27
N SER A 36 3.59 -20.00 -3.73
CA SER A 36 4.02 -20.37 -5.07
C SER A 36 4.20 -21.87 -5.26
N ALA A 37 4.70 -22.57 -4.24
CA ALA A 37 4.81 -24.03 -4.24
C ALA A 37 3.44 -24.70 -4.31
N VAL A 38 2.48 -24.23 -3.47
CA VAL A 38 1.10 -24.77 -3.45
C VAL A 38 0.40 -24.50 -4.79
N ALA A 39 0.52 -23.30 -5.34
CA ALA A 39 -0.10 -22.95 -6.62
C ALA A 39 0.46 -23.78 -7.78
N ALA A 40 1.77 -23.95 -7.86
CA ALA A 40 2.43 -24.78 -8.88
C ALA A 40 2.01 -26.25 -8.78
N ASP A 41 1.95 -26.80 -7.57
CA ASP A 41 1.48 -28.16 -7.33
C ASP A 41 0.01 -28.36 -7.73
N LEU A 42 -0.86 -27.41 -7.37
CA LEU A 42 -2.27 -27.45 -7.75
C LEU A 42 -2.47 -27.37 -9.25
N TYR A 43 -1.72 -26.50 -9.92
CA TYR A 43 -1.73 -26.40 -11.39
C TYR A 43 -1.38 -27.74 -12.04
N ARG A 44 -0.24 -28.32 -11.66
CA ARG A 44 0.22 -29.60 -12.19
C ARG A 44 -0.80 -30.72 -11.95
N ARG A 45 -1.29 -30.88 -10.71
CA ARG A 45 -2.26 -31.94 -10.38
C ARG A 45 -3.57 -31.80 -11.16
N THR A 46 -4.04 -30.57 -11.37
CA THR A 46 -5.24 -30.33 -12.15
C THR A 46 -5.06 -30.72 -13.61
N CYS A 47 -3.92 -30.40 -14.21
CA CYS A 47 -3.56 -30.83 -15.57
C CYS A 47 -3.44 -32.35 -15.67
N ASP A 48 -2.76 -32.99 -14.71
CA ASP A 48 -2.59 -34.43 -14.68
C ASP A 48 -3.90 -35.19 -14.52
N ALA A 49 -4.87 -34.61 -13.86
CA ALA A 49 -6.24 -35.13 -13.74
C ALA A 49 -7.13 -34.88 -14.96
N GLY A 50 -6.58 -34.30 -16.03
CA GLY A 50 -7.30 -34.05 -17.28
C GLY A 50 -8.00 -32.70 -17.36
N GLY A 51 -7.78 -31.81 -16.39
CA GLY A 51 -8.27 -30.43 -16.43
C GLY A 51 -7.57 -29.61 -17.53
N SER A 52 -8.31 -28.62 -18.09
CA SER A 52 -7.69 -27.70 -19.04
C SER A 52 -6.66 -26.79 -18.35
N ALA A 53 -5.67 -26.33 -19.11
CA ALA A 53 -4.68 -25.37 -18.61
C ALA A 53 -5.34 -24.11 -18.03
N GLU A 54 -6.40 -23.63 -18.65
CA GLU A 54 -7.17 -22.48 -18.16
C GLU A 54 -7.83 -22.76 -16.81
N CYS A 55 -8.46 -23.91 -16.65
CA CYS A 55 -9.04 -24.31 -15.36
C CYS A 55 -7.97 -24.46 -14.28
N ALA A 56 -6.87 -25.12 -14.61
CA ALA A 56 -5.73 -25.31 -13.71
C ALA A 56 -5.14 -23.97 -13.25
N LEU A 57 -5.00 -23.01 -14.17
CA LEU A 57 -4.48 -21.68 -13.85
C LEU A 57 -5.45 -20.89 -12.95
N ARG A 58 -6.75 -20.96 -13.20
CA ARG A 58 -7.73 -20.30 -12.33
C ARG A 58 -7.71 -20.84 -10.90
N LEU A 59 -7.59 -22.16 -10.75
CA LEU A 59 -7.51 -22.79 -9.43
C LEU A 59 -6.21 -22.42 -8.70
N ALA A 60 -5.09 -22.43 -9.42
CA ALA A 60 -3.80 -22.03 -8.88
C ALA A 60 -3.79 -20.56 -8.46
N ASP A 61 -4.32 -19.66 -9.28
CA ASP A 61 -4.43 -18.23 -8.96
C ASP A 61 -5.34 -17.98 -7.75
N ARG A 62 -6.45 -18.68 -7.65
CA ARG A 62 -7.33 -18.58 -6.47
C ARG A 62 -6.59 -18.96 -5.20
N SER A 63 -5.77 -20.00 -5.24
CA SER A 63 -4.92 -20.41 -4.11
C SER A 63 -3.81 -19.40 -3.82
N LEU A 64 -3.17 -18.90 -4.87
CA LEU A 64 -2.06 -17.95 -4.76
C LEU A 64 -2.45 -16.66 -4.06
N PHE A 65 -3.58 -16.07 -4.44
CA PHE A 65 -4.06 -14.76 -3.97
C PHE A 65 -5.09 -14.83 -2.84
N ARG A 66 -5.42 -16.00 -2.35
CA ARG A 66 -6.43 -16.16 -1.30
C ARG A 66 -6.10 -15.35 -0.06
N GLY A 67 -7.07 -14.55 0.40
CA GLY A 67 -6.91 -13.69 1.57
C GLY A 67 -6.12 -12.40 1.30
N LEU A 68 -5.73 -12.14 0.04
CA LEU A 68 -4.92 -10.99 -0.35
C LEU A 68 -5.65 -10.01 -1.29
N LEU A 69 -6.92 -10.27 -1.64
CA LEU A 69 -7.64 -9.45 -2.62
C LEU A 69 -8.04 -8.09 -2.07
N PHE A 70 -8.31 -7.98 -0.77
CA PHE A 70 -8.54 -6.70 -0.14
C PHE A 70 -7.22 -6.06 0.27
N SER A 71 -6.93 -4.85 -0.23
CA SER A 71 -5.72 -4.11 0.07
C SER A 71 -6.02 -2.87 0.91
N LYS A 72 -5.47 -2.83 2.12
CA LYS A 72 -5.48 -1.65 2.99
C LYS A 72 -4.79 -0.46 2.32
N PHE A 73 -3.66 -0.72 1.68
CA PHE A 73 -2.89 0.29 0.95
C PHE A 73 -3.68 0.91 -0.19
N ASP A 74 -4.29 0.09 -1.05
CA ASP A 74 -5.11 0.58 -2.18
C ASP A 74 -6.32 1.37 -1.69
N THR A 75 -6.91 0.98 -0.56
CA THR A 75 -8.04 1.70 0.04
C THR A 75 -7.62 3.09 0.50
N ILE A 76 -6.48 3.22 1.17
CA ILE A 76 -5.93 4.52 1.57
C ILE A 76 -5.56 5.34 0.35
N ASP A 77 -4.88 4.75 -0.63
CA ASP A 77 -4.49 5.45 -1.87
C ASP A 77 -5.70 6.00 -2.63
N LEU A 78 -6.78 5.23 -2.72
CA LEU A 78 -8.04 5.66 -3.33
C LEU A 78 -8.66 6.85 -2.59
N ILE A 79 -8.68 6.83 -1.26
CA ILE A 79 -9.20 7.92 -0.45
C ILE A 79 -8.35 9.18 -0.65
N LEU A 80 -7.02 9.05 -0.67
CA LEU A 80 -6.13 10.18 -0.92
C LEU A 80 -6.36 10.78 -2.30
N ALA A 81 -6.54 9.95 -3.33
CA ALA A 81 -6.79 10.42 -4.69
C ALA A 81 -8.11 11.20 -4.81
N ASN A 82 -9.16 10.76 -4.11
CA ASN A 82 -10.49 11.33 -4.23
C ASN A 82 -10.74 12.52 -3.29
N ASP A 83 -10.22 12.45 -2.06
CA ASP A 83 -10.60 13.36 -0.98
C ASP A 83 -9.46 14.32 -0.57
N PHE A 84 -8.23 14.09 -1.02
CA PHE A 84 -7.05 14.90 -0.69
C PHE A 84 -6.26 15.29 -1.96
N PRO A 85 -6.88 16.06 -2.87
CA PRO A 85 -6.28 16.40 -4.17
C PRO A 85 -5.04 17.29 -4.08
N ASP A 86 -4.80 17.93 -2.93
CA ASP A 86 -3.62 18.76 -2.69
C ASP A 86 -2.33 17.94 -2.53
N ILE A 87 -2.45 16.62 -2.31
CA ILE A 87 -1.31 15.72 -2.29
C ILE A 87 -0.93 15.41 -3.74
N PRO A 88 0.30 15.76 -4.19
CA PRO A 88 0.75 15.47 -5.54
C PRO A 88 0.69 13.96 -5.85
N GLU A 89 0.33 13.62 -7.08
CA GLU A 89 0.17 12.22 -7.51
C GLU A 89 1.46 11.40 -7.31
N ASP A 90 2.61 12.00 -7.60
CA ASP A 90 3.93 11.38 -7.41
C ASP A 90 4.30 11.11 -5.94
N GLN A 91 3.63 11.78 -4.99
CA GLN A 91 3.83 11.61 -3.55
C GLN A 91 2.73 10.75 -2.89
N ARG A 92 1.61 10.53 -3.57
CA ARG A 92 0.43 9.87 -3.01
C ARG A 92 0.73 8.47 -2.47
N ARG A 93 1.48 7.65 -3.20
CA ARG A 93 1.86 6.30 -2.74
C ARG A 93 2.73 6.33 -1.49
N THR A 94 3.64 7.27 -1.41
CA THR A 94 4.49 7.46 -0.20
C THR A 94 3.65 7.84 1.01
N VAL A 95 2.70 8.74 0.83
CA VAL A 95 1.75 9.15 1.88
C VAL A 95 0.86 7.98 2.29
N ALA A 96 0.31 7.24 1.32
CA ALA A 96 -0.51 6.07 1.59
C ALA A 96 0.23 5.00 2.41
N ARG A 97 1.49 4.76 2.09
CA ARG A 97 2.36 3.85 2.86
C ARG A 97 2.58 4.32 4.29
N ALA A 98 2.82 5.61 4.48
CA ALA A 98 3.01 6.20 5.80
C ALA A 98 1.74 6.13 6.66
N LEU A 99 0.55 6.15 6.04
CA LEU A 99 -0.73 6.07 6.73
C LEU A 99 -1.16 4.66 7.13
N LEU A 100 -0.50 3.62 6.65
CA LEU A 100 -0.85 2.23 7.00
C LEU A 100 -0.82 2.00 8.52
N THR A 101 0.22 2.46 9.21
CA THR A 101 0.35 2.31 10.66
C THR A 101 -0.68 3.15 11.43
N PRO A 102 -0.84 4.46 11.17
CA PRO A 102 -1.88 5.25 11.84
C PRO A 102 -3.31 4.75 11.61
N CYS A 103 -3.59 4.18 10.45
CA CYS A 103 -4.93 3.68 10.09
C CYS A 103 -5.19 2.23 10.56
N GLU A 104 -4.19 1.51 11.03
CA GLU A 104 -4.36 0.11 11.46
C GLU A 104 -5.46 -0.08 12.52
N PRO A 105 -5.62 0.77 13.55
CA PRO A 105 -6.72 0.64 14.51
C PRO A 105 -8.12 0.74 13.87
N ILE A 106 -8.26 1.51 12.79
CA ILE A 106 -9.52 1.64 12.05
C ILE A 106 -9.80 0.33 11.29
N PHE A 107 -8.82 -0.18 10.57
CA PHE A 107 -8.96 -1.45 9.86
C PHE A 107 -9.25 -2.63 10.79
N ALA A 108 -8.68 -2.65 11.97
CA ALA A 108 -8.86 -3.71 12.97
C ALA A 108 -10.31 -3.87 13.44
N GLY A 109 -11.16 -2.85 13.27
CA GLY A 109 -12.58 -2.91 13.57
C GLY A 109 -13.43 -3.69 12.57
N TYR A 110 -12.85 -4.21 11.49
CA TYR A 110 -13.55 -4.85 10.38
C TYR A 110 -12.98 -6.23 10.05
N ALA A 111 -13.86 -7.15 9.62
CA ALA A 111 -13.46 -8.46 9.09
C ALA A 111 -13.08 -8.33 7.60
N LEU A 112 -11.81 -8.07 7.32
CA LEU A 112 -11.28 -7.77 5.99
C LEU A 112 -11.02 -9.04 5.17
N GLY A 113 -12.09 -9.67 4.66
CA GLY A 113 -11.99 -10.79 3.72
C GLY A 113 -11.83 -10.33 2.27
N ASP A 114 -11.62 -11.29 1.37
CA ASP A 114 -11.41 -11.03 -0.07
C ASP A 114 -12.56 -10.29 -0.74
N ASP A 115 -13.78 -10.48 -0.24
CA ASP A 115 -15.01 -9.84 -0.73
C ASP A 115 -15.38 -8.55 0.00
N PHE A 116 -14.54 -8.06 0.90
CA PHE A 116 -14.90 -6.93 1.77
C PHE A 116 -15.26 -5.66 0.98
N ALA A 117 -14.58 -5.39 -0.14
CA ALA A 117 -14.85 -4.23 -0.98
C ALA A 117 -16.25 -4.24 -1.62
N SER A 118 -16.90 -5.40 -1.70
CA SER A 118 -18.28 -5.54 -2.19
C SER A 118 -19.34 -5.54 -1.07
N ARG A 119 -18.93 -5.48 0.19
CA ARG A 119 -19.83 -5.45 1.33
C ARG A 119 -20.30 -4.03 1.68
N PRO A 120 -21.50 -3.89 2.27
CA PRO A 120 -22.02 -2.58 2.72
C PRO A 120 -21.08 -1.87 3.73
N GLU A 121 -20.40 -2.62 4.58
CA GLU A 121 -19.49 -2.12 5.61
C GLU A 121 -18.27 -1.38 5.02
N PHE A 122 -17.92 -1.64 3.78
CA PHE A 122 -16.82 -0.95 3.10
C PHE A 122 -17.05 0.57 3.01
N ARG A 123 -18.29 1.00 2.84
CA ARG A 123 -18.64 2.43 2.86
C ARG A 123 -18.34 3.06 4.23
N GLN A 124 -18.70 2.36 5.30
CA GLN A 124 -18.42 2.81 6.66
C GLN A 124 -16.91 2.89 6.93
N LEU A 125 -16.17 1.86 6.57
CA LEU A 125 -14.70 1.86 6.67
C LEU A 125 -14.09 3.07 5.97
N LYS A 126 -14.49 3.34 4.74
CA LYS A 126 -13.97 4.50 3.99
C LYS A 126 -14.30 5.83 4.68
N ALA A 127 -15.49 5.97 5.25
CA ALA A 127 -15.87 7.17 5.99
C ALA A 127 -15.00 7.36 7.25
N GLU A 128 -14.77 6.31 8.02
CA GLU A 128 -13.89 6.34 9.20
C GLU A 128 -12.44 6.63 8.82
N LEU A 129 -11.94 6.04 7.73
CA LEU A 129 -10.60 6.31 7.21
C LEU A 129 -10.43 7.77 6.77
N ARG A 130 -11.41 8.36 6.09
CA ARG A 130 -11.36 9.78 5.72
C ARG A 130 -11.19 10.69 6.92
N LEU A 131 -11.96 10.44 7.97
CA LEU A 131 -11.86 11.21 9.23
C LEU A 131 -10.51 11.00 9.90
N GLY A 132 -10.05 9.76 10.02
CA GLY A 132 -8.76 9.42 10.62
C GLY A 132 -7.57 9.99 9.85
N ILE A 133 -7.60 9.93 8.53
CA ILE A 133 -6.56 10.49 7.65
C ILE A 133 -6.54 12.02 7.76
N ARG A 134 -7.70 12.67 7.74
CA ARG A 134 -7.81 14.12 7.91
C ARG A 134 -7.23 14.57 9.24
N GLN A 135 -7.60 13.88 10.32
CA GLN A 135 -7.08 14.17 11.66
C GLN A 135 -5.56 14.00 11.71
N TRP A 136 -5.04 12.91 11.12
CA TRP A 136 -3.60 12.66 11.10
C TRP A 136 -2.84 13.72 10.30
N ILE A 137 -3.37 14.16 9.15
CA ILE A 137 -2.77 15.23 8.32
C ILE A 137 -2.81 16.56 9.06
N ASP A 138 -3.90 16.88 9.75
CA ASP A 138 -4.02 18.12 10.54
C ASP A 138 -3.00 18.15 11.68
N ASP A 139 -2.77 17.00 12.34
CA ASP A 139 -1.85 16.89 13.48
C ASP A 139 -0.38 16.84 13.06
N ASN A 140 -0.05 16.18 11.94
CA ASN A 140 1.33 15.86 11.55
C ASN A 140 1.78 16.59 10.26
N GLY A 141 0.84 17.11 9.49
CA GLY A 141 1.07 17.51 8.10
C GLY A 141 1.29 16.32 7.17
N PRO A 142 1.11 16.48 5.85
CA PRO A 142 1.38 15.40 4.90
C PRO A 142 2.88 15.07 4.89
N PRO A 143 3.27 13.77 4.82
CA PRO A 143 4.67 13.37 4.63
C PRO A 143 5.25 14.08 3.38
N GLY A 144 6.35 14.78 3.54
CA GLY A 144 6.90 15.68 2.50
C GLY A 144 6.60 17.16 2.73
N TYR A 145 5.52 17.50 3.44
CA TYR A 145 5.24 18.88 3.87
C TYR A 145 6.18 19.31 5.00
N GLU A 146 6.54 18.40 5.88
CA GLU A 146 7.52 18.67 6.95
C GLU A 146 8.89 19.09 6.40
N ALA A 147 9.34 18.49 5.29
CA ALA A 147 10.59 18.89 4.65
C ALA A 147 10.49 20.33 4.10
N LYS A 148 9.33 20.70 3.53
CA LYS A 148 9.06 22.08 3.04
C LYS A 148 8.92 23.07 4.20
N LEU A 149 8.28 22.69 5.30
CA LEU A 149 8.15 23.53 6.50
C LEU A 149 9.51 23.71 7.20
N ARG A 150 10.29 22.67 7.37
CA ARG A 150 11.67 22.76 7.93
C ARG A 150 12.56 23.65 7.05
N HIS A 151 12.40 23.56 5.73
CA HIS A 151 13.13 24.43 4.80
C HIS A 151 12.67 25.88 4.92
N ARG A 152 11.37 26.17 5.03
CA ARG A 152 10.82 27.52 5.21
C ARG A 152 11.23 28.13 6.55
N VAL A 153 11.22 27.35 7.63
CA VAL A 153 11.64 27.80 8.97
C VAL A 153 13.17 28.10 8.96
N ARG A 154 13.96 27.27 8.28
CA ARG A 154 15.41 27.45 8.19
C ARG A 154 15.78 28.69 7.37
N THR A 155 15.11 28.94 6.24
CA THR A 155 15.30 30.15 5.41
C THR A 155 14.81 31.41 6.10
N ARG A 156 13.73 31.35 6.90
CA ARG A 156 13.24 32.48 7.70
C ARG A 156 14.20 32.83 8.85
N LYS A 157 14.80 31.82 9.50
CA LYS A 157 15.83 32.03 10.53
C LYS A 157 17.12 32.63 9.97
N MET A 158 17.54 32.23 8.76
CA MET A 158 18.71 32.81 8.09
C MET A 158 18.48 34.26 7.66
N ARG A 159 17.28 34.63 7.20
CA ARG A 159 16.95 36.03 6.83
C ARG A 159 16.84 36.97 8.03
N ASN A 160 16.49 36.47 9.21
CA ASN A 160 16.36 37.26 10.43
C ASN A 160 17.62 37.30 11.29
N GLY A 161 18.71 36.64 10.87
CA GLY A 161 19.95 36.50 11.61
C GLY A 161 21.11 37.35 11.10
N GLU A 162 20.91 38.26 10.12
CA GLU A 162 21.97 39.19 9.73
C GLU A 162 22.07 40.34 10.75
N PRO A 163 23.24 40.50 11.45
CA PRO A 163 23.42 41.67 12.28
C PRO A 163 23.53 42.93 11.41
N ARG A 164 22.67 43.90 11.68
CA ARG A 164 22.81 45.24 11.11
C ARG A 164 24.22 45.75 11.42
N LYS A 165 25.04 45.88 10.38
CA LYS A 165 26.29 46.64 10.47
C LYS A 165 25.94 48.08 10.75
N THR A 166 26.13 48.51 11.96
CA THR A 166 26.13 49.91 12.33
C THR A 166 27.37 50.56 11.75
N ASN A 167 27.19 51.30 10.71
CA ASN A 167 28.18 52.24 10.21
C ASN A 167 28.30 53.41 11.19
N ARG A 168 29.33 53.43 12.03
CA ARG A 168 29.80 54.63 12.73
C ARG A 168 30.93 55.25 11.93
N ASN A 169 30.58 56.24 11.14
CA ASN A 169 31.56 57.22 10.67
C ASN A 169 31.86 58.21 11.78
N LYS A 170 33.15 58.33 12.10
CA LYS A 170 33.82 59.56 12.48
C LYS A 170 35.20 59.55 11.83
#